data_3086b4f8747412170b775c5a213b050f
#
_entry.id   3086b4f8747412170b775c5a213b050f
#
_cell.length_a   1.000
_cell.length_b   1.000
_cell.length_c   1.000
_cell.angle_alpha   90.00
_cell.angle_beta   90.00
_cell.angle_gamma   90.00
#
_symmetry.space_group_name_H-M   'P 1'
#
loop_
_entity.id
_entity.type
_entity.pdbx_description
1 polymer ?
#
loop_
_entity_poly.entity_id
_entity_poly.type
_entity_poly.pdbx_seq_one_letter_code
_entity_poly.pdbx_strand_id
1 'polypeptide(L)'
;MENLTQKYQTIKDFTEKEDYSNAIKLVDELIKENNKDDMAYYLKGNIFKKQNNWQKAINNYTLAIEINPENPATTMRRICIDILNFFNKDMFNH
;
A
#
# COMPACT_ATOMS: atom_id res chain seq x y z
N MET A 1 -7.78 9.67 -22.73
CA MET A 1 -7.28 9.90 -21.36
C MET A 1 -7.77 8.78 -20.45
N GLU A 2 -6.89 8.25 -19.63
CA GLU A 2 -7.29 7.24 -18.64
C GLU A 2 -8.13 7.89 -17.55
N ASN A 3 -9.24 7.24 -17.17
CA ASN A 3 -9.99 7.64 -15.99
C ASN A 3 -9.30 7.08 -14.72
N LEU A 4 -9.80 7.47 -13.56
CA LEU A 4 -9.20 7.08 -12.29
C LEU A 4 -9.16 5.55 -12.09
N THR A 5 -10.25 4.86 -12.45
CA THR A 5 -10.33 3.40 -12.34
C THR A 5 -9.26 2.72 -13.20
N GLN A 6 -9.05 3.23 -14.41
CA GLN A 6 -8.01 2.71 -15.30
C GLN A 6 -6.61 2.95 -14.74
N LYS A 7 -6.38 4.11 -14.12
CA LYS A 7 -5.10 4.41 -13.48
C LYS A 7 -4.83 3.46 -12.32
N TYR A 8 -5.83 3.17 -11.51
CA TYR A 8 -5.69 2.16 -10.44
C TYR A 8 -5.32 0.80 -11.01
N GLN A 9 -5.97 0.40 -12.10
CA GLN A 9 -5.67 -0.89 -12.73
C GLN A 9 -4.24 -0.92 -13.28
N THR A 10 -3.78 0.17 -13.88
CA THR A 10 -2.42 0.29 -14.38
C THR A 10 -1.39 0.13 -13.25
N ILE A 11 -1.66 0.76 -12.09
CA ILE A 11 -0.80 0.60 -10.91
C ILE A 11 -0.75 -0.86 -10.46
N LYS A 12 -1.90 -1.52 -10.42
CA LYS A 12 -1.98 -2.94 -10.06
C LYS A 12 -1.18 -3.80 -11.03
N ASP A 13 -1.28 -3.53 -12.32
CA ASP A 13 -0.56 -4.26 -13.35
C ASP A 13 0.95 -4.10 -13.21
N PHE A 14 1.43 -2.88 -12.98
CA PHE A 14 2.85 -2.65 -12.72
C PHE A 14 3.32 -3.42 -11.48
N THR A 15 2.52 -3.39 -10.43
CA THR A 15 2.84 -4.10 -9.18
C THR A 15 2.94 -5.61 -9.41
N GLU A 16 1.99 -6.18 -10.15
CA GLU A 16 2.00 -7.61 -10.47
C GLU A 16 3.23 -8.01 -11.29
N LYS A 17 3.67 -7.13 -12.18
CA LYS A 17 4.85 -7.36 -13.01
C LYS A 17 6.15 -7.02 -12.29
N GLU A 18 6.06 -6.64 -11.04
CA GLU A 18 7.22 -6.22 -10.22
C GLU A 18 7.92 -4.98 -10.78
N ASP A 19 7.21 -4.18 -11.57
CA ASP A 19 7.69 -2.88 -12.05
C ASP A 19 7.35 -1.82 -11.00
N TYR A 20 8.06 -1.89 -9.89
CA TYR A 20 7.76 -1.04 -8.72
C TYR A 20 8.07 0.43 -8.97
N SER A 21 9.07 0.72 -9.77
CA SER A 21 9.44 2.09 -10.11
C SER A 21 8.28 2.82 -10.78
N ASN A 22 7.69 2.22 -11.81
CA ASN A 22 6.54 2.80 -12.51
C ASN A 22 5.28 2.79 -11.65
N ALA A 23 5.06 1.75 -10.85
CA ALA A 23 3.94 1.68 -9.93
C ALA A 23 3.98 2.84 -8.92
N ILE A 24 5.12 3.07 -8.28
CA ILE A 24 5.31 4.15 -7.30
C ILE A 24 5.15 5.52 -7.97
N LYS A 25 5.75 5.70 -9.15
CA LYS A 25 5.64 6.96 -9.87
C LYS A 25 4.19 7.32 -10.13
N LEU A 26 3.40 6.37 -10.63
CA LEU A 26 2.00 6.62 -10.97
C LEU A 26 1.14 6.85 -9.73
N VAL A 27 1.33 6.05 -8.68
CA VAL A 27 0.55 6.24 -7.44
C VAL A 27 0.89 7.56 -6.77
N ASP A 28 2.15 7.99 -6.80
CA ASP A 28 2.55 9.28 -6.24
C ASP A 28 1.95 10.44 -7.02
N GLU A 29 1.80 10.32 -8.33
CA GLU A 29 1.10 11.32 -9.13
C GLU A 29 -0.36 11.44 -8.71
N LEU A 30 -1.04 10.33 -8.42
CA LEU A 30 -2.42 10.35 -7.94
C LEU A 30 -2.54 11.03 -6.58
N ILE A 31 -1.60 10.74 -5.67
CA ILE A 31 -1.60 11.34 -4.33
C ILE A 31 -1.34 12.84 -4.42
N LYS A 32 -0.47 13.27 -5.35
CA LYS A 32 -0.20 14.68 -5.57
C LYS A 32 -1.44 15.40 -6.09
N GLU A 33 -2.21 14.77 -6.97
CA GLU A 33 -3.45 15.33 -7.51
C GLU A 33 -4.56 15.39 -6.44
N ASN A 34 -4.64 14.37 -5.59
CA ASN A 34 -5.65 14.29 -4.55
C ASN A 34 -5.10 13.52 -3.34
N ASN A 35 -4.65 14.25 -2.33
CA ASN A 35 -4.08 13.65 -1.13
C ASN A 35 -5.13 13.01 -0.20
N LYS A 36 -6.40 13.01 -0.61
CA LYS A 36 -7.50 12.33 0.09
C LYS A 36 -7.97 11.09 -0.66
N ASP A 37 -7.20 10.62 -1.62
CA ASP A 37 -7.50 9.40 -2.37
C ASP A 37 -7.05 8.18 -1.55
N ASP A 38 -7.98 7.62 -0.78
CA ASP A 38 -7.70 6.45 0.07
C ASP A 38 -7.24 5.23 -0.74
N MET A 39 -7.79 5.03 -1.94
CA MET A 39 -7.38 3.91 -2.80
C MET A 39 -5.94 4.06 -3.27
N ALA A 40 -5.46 5.28 -3.52
CA ALA A 40 -4.07 5.50 -3.89
C ALA A 40 -3.12 5.07 -2.77
N TYR A 41 -3.41 5.43 -1.53
CA TYR A 41 -2.60 4.99 -0.38
C TYR A 41 -2.68 3.47 -0.18
N TYR A 42 -3.85 2.88 -0.37
CA TYR A 42 -4.02 1.43 -0.32
C TYR A 42 -3.13 0.74 -1.34
N LEU A 43 -3.16 1.21 -2.60
CA LEU A 43 -2.33 0.65 -3.67
C LEU A 43 -0.84 0.84 -3.40
N LYS A 44 -0.46 1.98 -2.84
CA LYS A 44 0.94 2.23 -2.45
C LYS A 44 1.36 1.26 -1.34
N GLY A 45 0.50 1.03 -0.37
CA GLY A 45 0.73 0.01 0.66
C GLY A 45 0.95 -1.37 0.04
N ASN A 46 0.14 -1.74 -0.95
CA ASN A 46 0.26 -3.02 -1.64
C ASN A 46 1.60 -3.15 -2.38
N ILE A 47 2.09 -2.06 -2.98
CA ILE A 47 3.40 -2.04 -3.63
C ILE A 47 4.50 -2.39 -2.62
N PHE A 48 4.51 -1.71 -1.47
CA PHE A 48 5.51 -1.97 -0.43
C PHE A 48 5.37 -3.36 0.16
N LYS A 49 4.13 -3.83 0.36
CA LYS A 49 3.90 -5.19 0.84
C LYS A 49 4.51 -6.23 -0.11
N LYS A 50 4.34 -6.04 -1.41
CA LYS A 50 4.91 -6.93 -2.42
C LYS A 50 6.45 -6.93 -2.37
N GLN A 51 7.06 -5.81 -1.99
CA GLN A 51 8.50 -5.67 -1.80
C GLN A 51 8.97 -6.18 -0.44
N ASN A 52 8.08 -6.73 0.36
CA ASN A 52 8.34 -7.16 1.75
C ASN A 52 8.78 -6.00 2.65
N ASN A 53 8.44 -4.77 2.29
CA ASN A 53 8.68 -3.59 3.12
C ASN A 53 7.45 -3.37 4.00
N TRP A 54 7.36 -4.15 5.06
CA TRP A 54 6.17 -4.23 5.91
C TRP A 54 5.87 -2.92 6.61
N GLN A 55 6.91 -2.21 7.08
CA GLN A 55 6.70 -0.95 7.80
C GLN A 55 6.13 0.14 6.90
N LYS A 56 6.68 0.29 5.69
CA LYS A 56 6.14 1.27 4.73
C LYS A 56 4.74 0.89 4.26
N ALA A 57 4.47 -0.41 4.12
CA ALA A 57 3.12 -0.88 3.80
C ALA A 57 2.13 -0.46 4.89
N ILE A 58 2.46 -0.73 6.17
CA ILE A 58 1.63 -0.36 7.31
C ILE A 58 1.37 1.15 7.33
N ASN A 59 2.40 1.95 7.09
CA ASN A 59 2.28 3.42 7.09
C ASN A 59 1.26 3.89 6.05
N ASN A 60 1.32 3.34 4.84
CA ASN A 60 0.41 3.73 3.76
C ASN A 60 -1.01 3.20 3.97
N TYR A 61 -1.15 1.97 4.48
CA TYR A 61 -2.45 1.43 4.85
C TYR A 61 -3.09 2.27 5.96
N THR A 62 -2.31 2.74 6.93
CA THR A 62 -2.81 3.61 8.00
C THR A 62 -3.39 4.91 7.42
N LEU A 63 -2.69 5.53 6.47
CA LEU A 63 -3.19 6.73 5.79
C LEU A 63 -4.51 6.46 5.06
N ALA A 64 -4.62 5.33 4.37
CA ALA A 64 -5.85 4.94 3.69
C ALA A 64 -7.02 4.81 4.68
N ILE A 65 -6.78 4.18 5.83
CA ILE A 65 -7.80 3.94 6.86
C ILE A 65 -8.21 5.24 7.53
N GLU A 66 -7.27 6.16 7.76
CA GLU A 66 -7.59 7.47 8.32
C GLU A 66 -8.53 8.27 7.41
N ILE A 67 -8.37 8.13 6.10
CA ILE A 67 -9.24 8.78 5.12
C ILE A 67 -10.58 8.04 5.02
N ASN A 68 -10.55 6.72 4.94
CA ASN A 68 -11.74 5.89 4.77
C ASN A 68 -11.61 4.63 5.65
N PRO A 69 -12.25 4.61 6.83
CA PRO A 69 -12.16 3.44 7.73
C PRO A 69 -12.69 2.13 7.13
N GLU A 70 -13.48 2.19 6.06
CA GLU A 70 -14.00 1.01 5.39
C GLU A 70 -13.09 0.49 4.27
N ASN A 71 -11.96 1.17 4.03
CA ASN A 71 -11.00 0.74 3.02
C ASN A 71 -10.45 -0.66 3.37
N PRO A 72 -10.28 -1.55 2.37
CA PRO A 72 -9.71 -2.88 2.61
C PRO A 72 -8.30 -2.87 3.21
N ALA A 73 -7.64 -1.70 3.26
CA ALA A 73 -6.36 -1.53 3.96
C ALA A 73 -6.43 -1.99 5.42
N THR A 74 -7.59 -1.96 6.06
CA THR A 74 -7.77 -2.43 7.44
C THR A 74 -7.29 -3.87 7.60
N THR A 75 -7.74 -4.75 6.72
CA THR A 75 -7.35 -6.16 6.72
C THR A 75 -5.86 -6.33 6.37
N MET A 76 -5.41 -5.62 5.36
CA MET A 76 -4.04 -5.72 4.89
C MET A 76 -3.05 -5.22 5.95
N ARG A 77 -3.37 -4.14 6.65
CA ARG A 77 -2.54 -3.62 7.72
C ARG A 77 -2.38 -4.65 8.84
N ARG A 78 -3.48 -5.28 9.24
CA ARG A 78 -3.44 -6.32 10.26
C ARG A 78 -2.52 -7.46 9.86
N ILE A 79 -2.60 -7.90 8.61
CA ILE A 79 -1.74 -8.97 8.10
C ILE A 79 -0.27 -8.55 8.20
N CYS A 80 0.05 -7.32 7.80
CA CYS A 80 1.43 -6.82 7.86
C CYS A 80 1.95 -6.71 9.30
N ILE A 81 1.08 -6.25 10.23
CA ILE A 81 1.44 -6.19 11.65
C ILE A 81 1.71 -7.58 12.20
N ASP A 82 0.88 -8.55 11.85
CA ASP A 82 1.06 -9.94 12.29
C ASP A 82 2.38 -10.52 11.78
N ILE A 83 2.72 -10.23 10.51
CA ILE A 83 3.99 -10.67 9.93
C ILE A 83 5.17 -10.04 10.67
N LEU A 84 5.14 -8.72 10.90
CA LEU A 84 6.19 -8.03 11.64
C LEU A 84 6.35 -8.57 13.05
N ASN A 85 5.24 -8.79 13.73
CA ASN A 85 5.27 -9.35 15.09
C ASN A 85 5.84 -10.75 15.11
N PHE A 86 5.55 -11.56 14.09
CA PHE A 86 6.12 -12.89 13.97
C PHE A 86 7.65 -12.83 13.84
N PHE A 87 8.18 -11.98 12.98
CA PHE A 87 9.63 -11.84 12.81
C PHE A 87 10.30 -11.20 14.03
N ASN A 88 9.66 -10.20 14.64
CA ASN A 88 10.23 -9.50 15.78
C ASN A 88 10.14 -10.29 17.09
N LYS A 89 9.26 -11.27 17.16
CA LYS A 89 9.06 -12.09 18.36
C LYS A 89 10.37 -12.75 18.80
N ASP A 90 11.14 -13.27 17.84
CA ASP A 90 12.41 -13.94 18.13
C ASP A 90 13.48 -12.95 18.60
N MET A 91 13.35 -11.68 18.24
CA MET A 91 14.28 -10.63 18.68
C MET A 91 14.10 -10.23 20.13
N PHE A 92 12.90 -10.42 20.68
CA PHE A 92 12.53 -9.99 22.03
C PHE A 92 12.40 -11.12 23.03
N ASN A 93 12.38 -12.35 22.57
CA ASN A 93 12.23 -13.56 23.42
C ASN A 93 13.51 -14.37 23.42
N HIS A 94 14.55 -13.79 23.95
CA HIS A 94 15.82 -14.52 24.16
C HIS A 94 15.84 -15.26 25.46
#